data_8998f50e1283508281174cdab0273919
#
_entry.id   8998f50e1283508281174cdab0273919
#
_cell.length_a   1.000
_cell.length_b   1.000
_cell.length_c   1.000
_cell.angle_alpha   90.00
_cell.angle_beta   90.00
_cell.angle_gamma   90.00
#
_symmetry.space_group_name_H-M   'P 1'
#
loop_
_entity.id
_entity.type
_entity.pdbx_description
1 polymer ?
#
loop_
_entity_poly.entity_id
_entity_poly.type
_entity_poly.pdbx_seq_one_letter_code
_entity_poly.pdbx_strand_id
1 'polypeptide(L)'
;MKCFSEKVYLEITPPTEEDTKSDQHRICQTLSDVGYKNAKIPLHILQKLYPLCRECDYHITVTLVYREKDWIVTDVEAGDTRQMHYGLAVDYGSTTIVMQLVDLNTGAVVAQVRGTNGQRTYGTDILTRITYTMEDSGHADDLQKVTVETFQSLIGQLASQTDIKVRSCPIMIVSGNTTMIHFLLKLNAWTVFSSPFAPVTTEPGWLWGSELGLDFSGMLYIIPSASNYVGGDIVSGLLNLDIRQSEDTLLFFDIGTNGELVIGNREWMLAGAGAA
;
A
#
# COMPACT_ATOMS: atom_id res chain seq x y z
N MET A 1 4.98 16.45 8.69
CA MET A 1 4.10 15.26 8.57
C MET A 1 4.97 14.06 8.87
N LYS A 2 4.58 13.15 9.79
CA LYS A 2 5.36 11.90 9.97
C LYS A 2 5.08 11.01 8.77
N CYS A 3 6.13 10.49 8.16
CA CYS A 3 6.01 9.53 7.07
C CYS A 3 5.48 8.19 7.63
N PHE A 4 4.72 7.44 6.84
CA PHE A 4 4.29 6.09 7.21
C PHE A 4 5.43 5.07 7.23
N SER A 5 6.55 5.37 6.57
CA SER A 5 7.74 4.53 6.55
C SER A 5 8.98 5.38 6.80
N GLU A 6 9.89 4.86 7.59
CA GLU A 6 11.16 5.50 7.94
C GLU A 6 12.30 4.49 7.94
N LYS A 7 13.50 4.91 7.55
CA LYS A 7 14.74 4.15 7.67
C LYS A 7 15.61 4.76 8.78
N VAL A 8 16.07 3.92 9.70
CA VAL A 8 16.85 4.32 10.86
C VAL A 8 18.17 3.54 10.84
N TYR A 9 19.29 4.25 10.75
CA TYR A 9 20.60 3.65 10.91
C TYR A 9 20.94 3.53 12.39
N LEU A 10 21.38 2.34 12.79
CA LEU A 10 21.72 2.00 14.17
C LEU A 10 23.14 1.43 14.25
N GLU A 11 23.89 1.90 15.25
CA GLU A 11 25.15 1.33 15.70
C GLU A 11 24.86 0.66 17.05
N ILE A 12 24.81 -0.66 17.05
CA ILE A 12 24.39 -1.44 18.20
C ILE A 12 25.61 -2.17 18.78
N THR A 13 25.80 -2.08 20.09
CA THR A 13 26.88 -2.82 20.77
C THR A 13 26.66 -4.34 20.59
N PRO A 14 27.64 -5.07 20.05
CA PRO A 14 27.56 -6.51 19.92
C PRO A 14 27.39 -7.22 21.29
N PRO A 15 26.84 -8.45 21.32
CA PRO A 15 26.77 -9.26 22.54
C PRO A 15 28.16 -9.64 23.03
N THR A 16 28.29 -9.74 24.35
CA THR A 16 29.50 -10.24 25.02
C THR A 16 29.12 -11.37 26.00
N GLU A 17 30.10 -12.04 26.59
CA GLU A 17 29.84 -13.07 27.63
C GLU A 17 29.08 -12.49 28.84
N GLU A 18 29.26 -11.18 29.10
CA GLU A 18 28.62 -10.48 30.22
C GLU A 18 27.26 -9.86 29.83
N ASP A 19 27.01 -9.61 28.52
CA ASP A 19 25.75 -9.08 28.00
C ASP A 19 25.22 -9.98 26.90
N THR A 20 24.42 -10.97 27.27
CA THR A 20 23.85 -12.01 26.40
C THR A 20 22.44 -11.69 25.89
N LYS A 21 22.02 -10.43 25.92
CA LYS A 21 20.70 -10.03 25.35
C LYS A 21 20.58 -10.43 23.89
N SER A 22 19.40 -10.83 23.48
CA SER A 22 19.12 -11.23 22.09
C SER A 22 19.24 -10.05 21.10
N ASP A 23 19.51 -10.35 19.83
CA ASP A 23 19.55 -9.37 18.75
C ASP A 23 18.24 -8.58 18.67
N GLN A 24 17.10 -9.26 18.78
CA GLN A 24 15.78 -8.62 18.82
C GLN A 24 15.70 -7.59 19.97
N HIS A 25 16.14 -7.95 21.17
CA HIS A 25 16.10 -7.04 22.32
C HIS A 25 16.97 -5.81 22.08
N ARG A 26 18.20 -6.00 21.59
CA ARG A 26 19.14 -4.92 21.28
C ARG A 26 18.56 -3.95 20.25
N ILE A 27 18.04 -4.46 19.13
CA ILE A 27 17.43 -3.65 18.09
C ILE A 27 16.23 -2.87 18.65
N CYS A 28 15.29 -3.54 19.32
CA CYS A 28 14.10 -2.88 19.88
C CYS A 28 14.46 -1.83 20.94
N GLN A 29 15.46 -2.10 21.79
CA GLN A 29 15.91 -1.13 22.79
C GLN A 29 16.52 0.10 22.11
N THR A 30 17.45 -0.09 21.17
CA THR A 30 18.11 1.01 20.46
C THR A 30 17.09 1.84 19.65
N LEU A 31 16.11 1.18 19.00
CA LEU A 31 15.00 1.88 18.34
C LEU A 31 14.19 2.72 19.33
N SER A 32 13.88 2.17 20.50
CA SER A 32 13.14 2.89 21.56
C SER A 32 13.91 4.12 22.05
N ASP A 33 15.24 4.00 22.22
CA ASP A 33 16.11 5.07 22.70
C ASP A 33 16.19 6.25 21.72
N VAL A 34 16.06 5.96 20.41
CA VAL A 34 15.99 6.99 19.34
C VAL A 34 14.57 7.40 18.98
N GLY A 35 13.56 6.97 19.74
CA GLY A 35 12.18 7.47 19.66
C GLY A 35 11.16 6.55 18.98
N TYR A 36 11.57 5.38 18.46
CA TYR A 36 10.68 4.40 17.81
C TYR A 36 10.20 3.36 18.83
N LYS A 37 9.27 3.77 19.68
CA LYS A 37 8.70 2.91 20.73
C LYS A 37 7.78 1.84 20.13
N ASN A 38 7.67 0.70 20.82
CA ASN A 38 6.81 -0.43 20.44
C ASN A 38 7.17 -1.03 19.07
N ALA A 39 8.44 -1.05 18.70
CA ALA A 39 8.89 -1.72 17.48
C ALA A 39 8.64 -3.22 17.56
N LYS A 40 8.01 -3.79 16.53
CA LYS A 40 7.73 -5.22 16.40
C LYS A 40 8.51 -5.79 15.23
N ILE A 41 9.19 -6.90 15.47
CA ILE A 41 10.01 -7.60 14.48
C ILE A 41 9.27 -8.88 14.09
N PRO A 42 8.73 -8.98 12.86
CA PRO A 42 8.05 -10.19 12.37
C PRO A 42 9.03 -11.35 12.19
N LEU A 43 8.48 -12.59 12.17
CA LEU A 43 9.29 -13.81 12.09
C LEU A 43 10.24 -13.84 10.89
N HIS A 44 9.78 -13.44 9.71
CA HIS A 44 10.62 -13.45 8.50
C HIS A 44 11.81 -12.48 8.58
N ILE A 45 11.72 -11.43 9.40
CA ILE A 45 12.84 -10.54 9.71
C ILE A 45 13.75 -11.16 10.77
N LEU A 46 13.19 -11.75 11.84
CA LEU A 46 13.99 -12.44 12.86
C LEU A 46 14.91 -13.51 12.23
N GLN A 47 14.42 -14.22 11.22
CA GLN A 47 15.18 -15.25 10.51
C GLN A 47 16.42 -14.72 9.77
N LYS A 48 16.46 -13.42 9.46
CA LYS A 48 17.60 -12.77 8.77
C LYS A 48 18.64 -12.21 9.75
N LEU A 49 18.28 -11.97 11.02
CA LEU A 49 19.10 -11.17 11.95
C LEU A 49 20.46 -11.81 12.24
N TYR A 50 20.51 -13.15 12.44
CA TYR A 50 21.73 -13.80 12.92
C TYR A 50 22.92 -13.60 11.96
N PRO A 51 22.86 -13.95 10.67
CA PRO A 51 23.99 -13.71 9.78
C PRO A 51 24.26 -12.21 9.60
N LEU A 52 23.19 -11.42 9.34
CA LEU A 52 23.32 -10.01 9.02
C LEU A 52 24.02 -9.21 10.11
N CYS A 53 23.57 -9.29 11.37
CA CYS A 53 24.12 -8.49 12.45
C CYS A 53 25.60 -8.80 12.72
N ARG A 54 26.02 -10.09 12.55
CA ARG A 54 27.42 -10.48 12.77
C ARG A 54 28.31 -10.03 11.61
N GLU A 55 27.83 -10.18 10.38
CA GLU A 55 28.61 -9.82 9.19
C GLU A 55 28.89 -8.32 9.09
N CYS A 56 27.99 -7.48 9.58
CA CYS A 56 28.15 -6.01 9.57
C CYS A 56 28.51 -5.41 10.93
N ASP A 57 28.96 -6.22 11.90
CA ASP A 57 29.33 -5.79 13.25
C ASP A 57 28.25 -4.88 13.90
N TYR A 58 26.99 -5.27 13.72
CA TYR A 58 25.80 -4.56 14.25
C TYR A 58 25.62 -3.11 13.76
N HIS A 59 26.24 -2.76 12.64
CA HIS A 59 25.99 -1.52 11.92
C HIS A 59 24.88 -1.78 10.90
N ILE A 60 23.63 -1.47 11.25
CA ILE A 60 22.45 -1.85 10.47
C ILE A 60 21.53 -0.67 10.18
N THR A 61 20.83 -0.72 9.08
CA THR A 61 19.66 0.13 8.83
C THR A 61 18.38 -0.68 9.01
N VAL A 62 17.49 -0.20 9.85
CA VAL A 62 16.17 -0.79 10.10
C VAL A 62 15.13 0.01 9.34
N THR A 63 14.35 -0.66 8.50
CA THR A 63 13.21 -0.07 7.80
C THR A 63 11.94 -0.32 8.59
N LEU A 64 11.19 0.75 8.86
CA LEU A 64 10.03 0.77 9.73
C LEU A 64 8.79 1.25 8.98
N VAL A 65 7.64 0.65 9.26
CA VAL A 65 6.32 1.13 8.84
C VAL A 65 5.47 1.38 10.08
N TYR A 66 4.87 2.58 10.17
CA TYR A 66 3.97 2.93 11.26
C TYR A 66 2.58 2.39 10.96
N ARG A 67 2.17 1.39 11.73
CA ARG A 67 0.87 0.75 11.64
C ARG A 67 0.11 0.91 12.96
N GLU A 68 -1.02 1.61 12.91
CA GLU A 68 -1.88 1.86 14.07
C GLU A 68 -1.15 2.65 15.17
N LYS A 69 -0.50 1.99 16.12
CA LYS A 69 0.28 2.62 17.21
C LYS A 69 1.66 2.01 17.34
N ASP A 70 1.98 1.05 16.48
CA ASP A 70 3.23 0.28 16.53
C ASP A 70 4.11 0.59 15.31
N TRP A 71 5.42 0.48 15.50
CA TRP A 71 6.38 0.44 14.41
C TRP A 71 6.63 -1.01 14.02
N ILE A 72 6.39 -1.36 12.77
CA ILE A 72 6.65 -2.69 12.23
C ILE A 72 7.95 -2.66 11.46
N VAL A 73 8.90 -3.51 11.83
CA VAL A 73 10.14 -3.70 11.08
C VAL A 73 9.81 -4.48 9.81
N THR A 74 10.01 -3.85 8.66
CA THR A 74 9.74 -4.47 7.35
C THR A 74 11.02 -4.97 6.68
N ASP A 75 12.18 -4.39 7.02
CA ASP A 75 13.47 -4.90 6.58
C ASP A 75 14.60 -4.48 7.55
N VAL A 76 15.72 -5.21 7.47
CA VAL A 76 16.99 -4.88 8.13
C VAL A 76 18.12 -5.10 7.12
N GLU A 77 18.97 -4.09 6.95
CA GLU A 77 20.04 -4.07 5.94
C GLU A 77 21.37 -3.74 6.62
N ALA A 78 22.48 -4.25 6.06
CA ALA A 78 23.83 -3.94 6.52
C ALA A 78 24.23 -2.50 6.15
N GLY A 79 24.88 -1.81 7.07
CA GLY A 79 25.39 -0.46 6.89
C GLY A 79 24.30 0.62 6.82
N ASP A 80 24.67 1.81 6.37
CA ASP A 80 23.76 2.95 6.24
C ASP A 80 23.12 3.01 4.87
N THR A 81 21.84 2.60 4.77
CA THR A 81 21.06 2.57 3.54
C THR A 81 19.91 3.58 3.53
N ARG A 82 19.92 4.57 4.44
CA ARG A 82 18.83 5.56 4.58
C ARG A 82 18.52 6.32 3.29
N GLN A 83 19.51 6.52 2.43
CA GLN A 83 19.34 7.21 1.14
C GLN A 83 18.53 6.38 0.13
N MET A 84 18.48 5.06 0.28
CA MET A 84 17.74 4.14 -0.59
C MET A 84 16.38 3.80 0.03
N HIS A 85 15.47 4.77 0.10
CA HIS A 85 14.17 4.61 0.72
C HIS A 85 13.06 4.92 -0.28
N TYR A 86 12.44 3.87 -0.80
CA TYR A 86 11.45 3.95 -1.87
C TYR A 86 10.14 3.28 -1.47
N GLY A 87 9.04 3.72 -2.07
CA GLY A 87 7.72 3.13 -1.90
C GLY A 87 6.95 3.12 -3.21
N LEU A 88 5.83 2.42 -3.22
CA LEU A 88 4.95 2.31 -4.38
C LEU A 88 3.64 3.04 -4.13
N ALA A 89 3.17 3.78 -5.15
CA ALA A 89 1.82 4.31 -5.22
C ALA A 89 1.10 3.68 -6.42
N VAL A 90 -0.09 3.14 -6.19
CA VAL A 90 -0.87 2.40 -7.18
C VAL A 90 -2.24 3.03 -7.33
N ASP A 91 -2.54 3.49 -8.54
CA ASP A 91 -3.90 3.80 -8.98
C ASP A 91 -4.47 2.54 -9.64
N TYR A 92 -5.37 1.88 -8.91
CA TYR A 92 -5.97 0.60 -9.29
C TYR A 92 -7.30 0.84 -10.01
N GLY A 93 -7.23 1.33 -11.23
CA GLY A 93 -8.38 1.59 -12.07
C GLY A 93 -9.01 0.31 -12.67
N SER A 94 -10.28 0.39 -13.00
CA SER A 94 -11.03 -0.73 -13.61
C SER A 94 -10.51 -1.13 -15.00
N THR A 95 -9.94 -0.19 -15.74
CA THR A 95 -9.44 -0.38 -17.12
C THR A 95 -7.91 -0.38 -17.17
N THR A 96 -7.29 0.54 -16.47
CA THR A 96 -5.83 0.77 -16.46
C THR A 96 -5.35 0.85 -15.03
N ILE A 97 -4.19 0.25 -14.78
CA ILE A 97 -3.48 0.36 -13.51
C ILE A 97 -2.23 1.19 -13.74
N VAL A 98 -2.03 2.21 -12.91
CA VAL A 98 -0.81 3.03 -12.89
C VAL A 98 -0.06 2.74 -11.62
N MET A 99 1.26 2.52 -11.73
CA MET A 99 2.13 2.28 -10.58
C MET A 99 3.33 3.22 -10.65
N GLN A 100 3.57 3.93 -9.56
CA GLN A 100 4.69 4.85 -9.40
C GLN A 100 5.66 4.35 -8.34
N LEU A 101 6.94 4.45 -8.64
CA LEU A 101 8.02 4.31 -7.67
C LEU A 101 8.37 5.70 -7.15
N VAL A 102 8.28 5.88 -5.84
CA VAL A 102 8.47 7.18 -5.17
C VAL A 102 9.65 7.10 -4.23
N ASP A 103 10.54 8.07 -4.27
CA ASP A 103 11.56 8.30 -3.25
C ASP A 103 10.88 8.89 -2.00
N LEU A 104 10.86 8.12 -0.92
CA LEU A 104 10.18 8.50 0.33
C LEU A 104 10.93 9.57 1.13
N ASN A 105 12.22 9.82 0.81
CA ASN A 105 12.99 10.90 1.42
C ASN A 105 12.63 12.27 0.85
N THR A 106 12.28 12.31 -0.46
CA THR A 106 12.05 13.56 -1.18
C THR A 106 10.61 13.75 -1.64
N GLY A 107 9.84 12.67 -1.73
CA GLY A 107 8.50 12.65 -2.34
C GLY A 107 8.52 12.65 -3.87
N ALA A 108 9.68 12.57 -4.51
CA ALA A 108 9.80 12.60 -5.96
C ALA A 108 9.40 11.25 -6.59
N VAL A 109 8.68 11.32 -7.71
CA VAL A 109 8.41 10.13 -8.54
C VAL A 109 9.68 9.79 -9.31
N VAL A 110 10.23 8.60 -9.05
CA VAL A 110 11.46 8.09 -9.69
C VAL A 110 11.15 7.45 -11.03
N ALA A 111 10.09 6.66 -11.09
CA ALA A 111 9.63 5.99 -12.30
C ALA A 111 8.12 5.74 -12.24
N GLN A 112 7.51 5.63 -13.41
CA GLN A 112 6.09 5.33 -13.54
C GLN A 112 5.86 4.33 -14.67
N VAL A 113 5.01 3.35 -14.41
CA VAL A 113 4.53 2.40 -15.39
C VAL A 113 3.02 2.33 -15.39
N ARG A 114 2.45 1.88 -16.49
CA ARG A 114 1.02 1.63 -16.61
C ARG A 114 0.76 0.36 -17.39
N GLY A 115 -0.33 -0.31 -17.07
CA GLY A 115 -0.75 -1.52 -17.78
C GLY A 115 -2.28 -1.62 -17.84
N THR A 116 -2.76 -2.39 -18.80
CA THR A 116 -4.17 -2.75 -18.84
C THR A 116 -4.50 -3.63 -17.66
N ASN A 117 -5.60 -3.36 -16.97
CA ASN A 117 -6.09 -4.23 -15.91
C ASN A 117 -6.49 -5.60 -16.51
N GLY A 118 -5.83 -6.67 -16.09
CA GLY A 118 -6.04 -8.02 -16.57
C GLY A 118 -7.47 -8.53 -16.36
N GLN A 119 -8.21 -7.98 -15.39
CA GLN A 119 -9.62 -8.34 -15.16
C GLN A 119 -10.54 -8.05 -16.36
N ARG A 120 -10.08 -7.25 -17.35
CA ARG A 120 -10.84 -7.02 -18.58
C ARG A 120 -11.12 -8.29 -19.38
N THR A 121 -10.37 -9.34 -19.19
CA THR A 121 -10.63 -10.65 -19.81
C THR A 121 -11.89 -11.31 -19.27
N TYR A 122 -12.35 -10.92 -18.07
CA TYR A 122 -13.54 -11.43 -17.41
C TYR A 122 -14.73 -10.47 -17.47
N GLY A 123 -14.54 -9.29 -18.01
CA GLY A 123 -15.60 -8.29 -18.20
C GLY A 123 -15.03 -6.92 -18.54
N THR A 124 -15.64 -6.25 -19.52
CA THR A 124 -15.20 -4.92 -19.97
C THR A 124 -15.50 -3.82 -18.95
N ASP A 125 -16.53 -4.03 -18.14
CA ASP A 125 -17.00 -3.11 -17.09
C ASP A 125 -17.14 -3.82 -15.74
N ILE A 126 -17.36 -3.03 -14.70
CA ILE A 126 -17.44 -3.51 -13.32
C ILE A 126 -18.64 -4.44 -13.10
N LEU A 127 -19.81 -4.13 -13.68
CA LEU A 127 -21.02 -4.93 -13.49
C LEU A 127 -20.89 -6.32 -14.11
N THR A 128 -20.28 -6.41 -15.28
CA THR A 128 -19.99 -7.71 -15.93
C THR A 128 -19.08 -8.56 -15.06
N ARG A 129 -18.04 -7.96 -14.43
CA ARG A 129 -17.15 -8.69 -13.51
C ARG A 129 -17.85 -9.13 -12.24
N ILE A 130 -18.75 -8.32 -11.69
CA ILE A 130 -19.59 -8.71 -10.55
C ILE A 130 -20.45 -9.92 -10.92
N THR A 131 -21.13 -9.86 -12.08
CA THR A 131 -21.95 -10.97 -12.56
C THR A 131 -21.12 -12.24 -12.70
N TYR A 132 -19.93 -12.15 -13.30
CA TYR A 132 -18.98 -13.27 -13.38
C TYR A 132 -18.69 -13.88 -12.01
N THR A 133 -18.42 -13.08 -10.98
CA THR A 133 -18.17 -13.61 -9.63
C THR A 133 -19.41 -14.23 -8.97
N MET A 134 -20.60 -13.94 -9.47
CA MET A 134 -21.85 -14.53 -8.95
C MET A 134 -22.19 -15.89 -9.59
N GLU A 135 -21.62 -16.22 -10.74
CA GLU A 135 -21.86 -17.47 -11.44
C GLU A 135 -21.18 -18.66 -10.75
N ASP A 136 -19.99 -18.46 -10.18
CA ASP A 136 -19.24 -19.49 -9.44
C ASP A 136 -18.38 -18.85 -8.35
N SER A 137 -18.28 -19.52 -7.20
CA SER A 137 -17.51 -19.06 -6.05
C SER A 137 -15.99 -18.96 -6.33
N GLY A 138 -15.47 -19.73 -7.27
CA GLY A 138 -14.05 -19.71 -7.69
C GLY A 138 -13.70 -18.52 -8.57
N HIS A 139 -14.67 -17.86 -9.19
CA HIS A 139 -14.42 -16.74 -10.10
C HIS A 139 -13.83 -15.50 -9.39
N ALA A 140 -14.06 -15.35 -8.10
CA ALA A 140 -13.37 -14.31 -7.32
C ALA A 140 -11.85 -14.54 -7.25
N ASP A 141 -11.40 -15.81 -7.23
CA ASP A 141 -9.99 -16.17 -7.29
C ASP A 141 -9.36 -15.79 -8.64
N ASP A 142 -10.08 -15.96 -9.73
CA ASP A 142 -9.62 -15.59 -11.07
C ASP A 142 -9.35 -14.08 -11.17
N LEU A 143 -10.30 -13.26 -10.70
CA LEU A 143 -10.16 -11.80 -10.72
C LEU A 143 -8.99 -11.32 -9.85
N GLN A 144 -8.84 -11.90 -8.67
CA GLN A 144 -7.73 -11.55 -7.78
C GLN A 144 -6.39 -11.99 -8.38
N LYS A 145 -6.31 -13.23 -8.87
CA LYS A 145 -5.10 -13.79 -9.48
C LYS A 145 -4.58 -12.91 -10.62
N VAL A 146 -5.44 -12.55 -11.57
CA VAL A 146 -5.03 -11.74 -12.72
C VAL A 146 -4.66 -10.30 -12.31
N THR A 147 -5.23 -9.78 -11.22
CA THR A 147 -4.82 -8.51 -10.64
C THR A 147 -3.41 -8.60 -10.05
N VAL A 148 -3.14 -9.65 -9.27
CA VAL A 148 -1.80 -9.92 -8.70
C VAL A 148 -0.77 -10.08 -9.80
N GLU A 149 -1.07 -10.83 -10.86
CA GLU A 149 -0.20 -10.99 -12.04
C GLU A 149 0.08 -9.64 -12.72
N THR A 150 -0.94 -8.78 -12.83
CA THR A 150 -0.78 -7.43 -13.38
C THR A 150 0.13 -6.58 -12.49
N PHE A 151 -0.07 -6.58 -11.16
CA PHE A 151 0.79 -5.86 -10.22
C PHE A 151 2.23 -6.36 -10.29
N GLN A 152 2.45 -7.68 -10.32
CA GLN A 152 3.80 -8.27 -10.44
C GLN A 152 4.49 -7.87 -11.75
N SER A 153 3.75 -7.84 -12.86
CA SER A 153 4.26 -7.35 -14.14
C SER A 153 4.70 -5.90 -14.06
N LEU A 154 3.90 -5.02 -13.43
CA LEU A 154 4.24 -3.60 -13.26
C LEU A 154 5.44 -3.41 -12.32
N ILE A 155 5.52 -4.15 -11.21
CA ILE A 155 6.71 -4.18 -10.32
C ILE A 155 7.96 -4.60 -11.11
N GLY A 156 7.86 -5.63 -11.96
CA GLY A 156 8.94 -6.06 -12.83
C GLY A 156 9.38 -5.00 -13.85
N GLN A 157 8.43 -4.26 -14.43
CA GLN A 157 8.73 -3.14 -15.33
C GLN A 157 9.46 -2.00 -14.61
N LEU A 158 9.00 -1.61 -13.40
CA LEU A 158 9.71 -0.60 -12.59
C LEU A 158 11.13 -1.05 -12.23
N ALA A 159 11.30 -2.31 -11.83
CA ALA A 159 12.61 -2.86 -11.52
C ALA A 159 13.55 -2.90 -12.75
N SER A 160 13.00 -3.11 -13.96
CA SER A 160 13.80 -3.07 -15.20
C SER A 160 14.17 -1.67 -15.68
N GLN A 161 13.45 -0.65 -15.23
CA GLN A 161 13.73 0.76 -15.57
C GLN A 161 14.67 1.44 -14.57
N THR A 162 14.87 0.80 -13.41
CA THR A 162 15.67 1.36 -12.32
C THR A 162 16.56 0.28 -11.72
N ASP A 163 17.67 0.64 -11.11
CA ASP A 163 18.53 -0.31 -10.36
C ASP A 163 18.01 -0.57 -8.94
N ILE A 164 16.70 -0.30 -8.68
CA ILE A 164 16.09 -0.38 -7.37
C ILE A 164 15.43 -1.75 -7.17
N LYS A 165 15.60 -2.33 -5.98
CA LYS A 165 14.92 -3.56 -5.56
C LYS A 165 13.44 -3.29 -5.22
N VAL A 166 12.63 -3.02 -6.24
CA VAL A 166 11.23 -2.58 -6.09
C VAL A 166 10.40 -3.54 -5.23
N ARG A 167 10.66 -4.85 -5.30
CA ARG A 167 9.96 -5.88 -4.49
C ARG A 167 10.24 -5.77 -2.99
N SER A 168 11.33 -5.11 -2.62
CA SER A 168 11.74 -4.91 -1.22
C SER A 168 11.36 -3.52 -0.69
N CYS A 169 10.58 -2.74 -1.42
CA CYS A 169 10.04 -1.49 -0.90
C CYS A 169 9.18 -1.78 0.34
N PRO A 170 9.29 -0.97 1.42
CA PRO A 170 8.57 -1.23 2.67
C PRO A 170 7.06 -1.05 2.57
N ILE A 171 6.61 -0.22 1.63
CA ILE A 171 5.21 0.20 1.56
C ILE A 171 4.73 0.30 0.12
N MET A 172 3.48 -0.13 -0.10
CA MET A 172 2.69 0.09 -1.30
C MET A 172 1.35 0.70 -0.90
N ILE A 173 1.05 1.90 -1.40
CA ILE A 173 -0.27 2.52 -1.19
C ILE A 173 -1.15 2.20 -2.40
N VAL A 174 -2.30 1.60 -2.16
CA VAL A 174 -3.25 1.22 -3.22
C VAL A 174 -4.50 2.07 -3.10
N SER A 175 -4.81 2.76 -4.18
CA SER A 175 -5.98 3.60 -4.36
C SER A 175 -6.85 3.00 -5.46
N GLY A 176 -8.14 2.89 -5.25
CA GLY A 176 -9.07 2.36 -6.24
C GLY A 176 -10.52 2.46 -5.81
N ASN A 177 -11.40 2.22 -6.76
CA ASN A 177 -12.84 2.15 -6.53
C ASN A 177 -13.20 1.02 -5.54
N THR A 178 -14.25 1.21 -4.75
CA THR A 178 -14.69 0.25 -3.72
C THR A 178 -14.85 -1.17 -4.26
N THR A 179 -15.44 -1.33 -5.43
CA THR A 179 -15.64 -2.64 -6.08
C THR A 179 -14.31 -3.27 -6.49
N MET A 180 -13.40 -2.48 -7.05
CA MET A 180 -12.09 -2.96 -7.45
C MET A 180 -11.30 -3.47 -6.25
N ILE A 181 -11.39 -2.78 -5.11
CA ILE A 181 -10.78 -3.25 -3.85
C ILE A 181 -11.41 -4.57 -3.38
N HIS A 182 -12.74 -4.74 -3.51
CA HIS A 182 -13.38 -6.03 -3.20
C HIS A 182 -12.81 -7.17 -4.07
N PHE A 183 -12.61 -6.95 -5.36
CA PHE A 183 -11.99 -7.95 -6.25
C PHE A 183 -10.54 -8.27 -5.85
N LEU A 184 -9.75 -7.25 -5.50
CA LEU A 184 -8.36 -7.46 -5.03
C LEU A 184 -8.32 -8.34 -3.77
N LEU A 185 -9.29 -8.15 -2.86
CA LEU A 185 -9.36 -8.83 -1.56
C LEU A 185 -10.20 -10.11 -1.58
N LYS A 186 -10.70 -10.55 -2.73
CA LYS A 186 -11.65 -11.68 -2.88
C LYS A 186 -12.92 -11.52 -2.03
N LEU A 187 -13.37 -10.29 -1.84
CA LEU A 187 -14.60 -10.01 -1.11
C LEU A 187 -15.79 -9.99 -2.08
N ASN A 188 -16.98 -10.30 -1.56
CA ASN A 188 -18.19 -10.26 -2.36
C ASN A 188 -18.52 -8.82 -2.77
N ALA A 189 -18.31 -8.50 -4.06
CA ALA A 189 -18.56 -7.18 -4.62
C ALA A 189 -20.04 -6.91 -4.94
N TRP A 190 -20.90 -7.94 -4.96
CA TRP A 190 -22.33 -7.77 -5.16
C TRP A 190 -22.98 -6.88 -4.09
N THR A 191 -22.47 -6.94 -2.85
CA THR A 191 -22.96 -6.13 -1.74
C THR A 191 -22.80 -4.63 -1.95
N VAL A 192 -21.90 -4.22 -2.86
CA VAL A 192 -21.73 -2.80 -3.23
C VAL A 192 -22.93 -2.29 -4.04
N PHE A 193 -23.54 -3.16 -4.86
CA PHE A 193 -24.59 -2.83 -5.84
C PHE A 193 -25.99 -3.30 -5.46
N SER A 194 -26.11 -4.28 -4.58
CA SER A 194 -27.40 -4.82 -4.15
C SER A 194 -27.91 -4.17 -2.86
N SER A 195 -29.22 -3.95 -2.79
CA SER A 195 -29.86 -3.49 -1.55
C SER A 195 -29.54 -4.44 -0.39
N PRO A 196 -29.13 -3.96 0.79
CA PRO A 196 -29.16 -2.57 1.27
C PRO A 196 -27.93 -1.72 0.94
N PHE A 197 -27.13 -2.11 -0.07
CA PHE A 197 -25.94 -1.38 -0.51
C PHE A 197 -24.85 -1.26 0.57
N ALA A 198 -24.62 -2.35 1.32
CA ALA A 198 -23.65 -2.43 2.39
C ALA A 198 -22.43 -3.24 1.93
N PRO A 199 -21.32 -2.59 1.52
CA PRO A 199 -20.10 -3.28 1.14
C PRO A 199 -19.53 -4.08 2.32
N VAL A 200 -18.73 -5.11 2.03
CA VAL A 200 -18.09 -5.92 3.09
C VAL A 200 -17.15 -5.06 3.93
N THR A 201 -16.43 -4.14 3.30
CA THR A 201 -15.59 -3.14 3.97
C THR A 201 -15.42 -1.89 3.13
N THR A 202 -15.22 -0.76 3.79
CA THR A 202 -14.74 0.49 3.17
C THR A 202 -13.34 0.85 3.67
N GLU A 203 -12.84 0.18 4.71
CA GLU A 203 -11.54 0.46 5.36
C GLU A 203 -10.73 -0.84 5.56
N PRO A 204 -10.20 -1.45 4.49
CA PRO A 204 -9.41 -2.68 4.61
C PRO A 204 -8.11 -2.49 5.42
N GLY A 205 -7.52 -1.29 5.34
CA GLY A 205 -6.32 -0.93 6.09
C GLY A 205 -5.04 -1.61 5.59
N TRP A 206 -4.25 -2.14 6.52
CA TRP A 206 -2.92 -2.68 6.29
C TRP A 206 -2.94 -4.20 6.04
N LEU A 207 -2.17 -4.63 5.02
CA LEU A 207 -1.96 -6.02 4.65
C LEU A 207 -0.48 -6.26 4.33
N TRP A 208 0.01 -7.48 4.48
CA TRP A 208 1.28 -7.87 3.86
C TRP A 208 1.07 -8.22 2.38
N GLY A 209 2.07 -7.95 1.53
CA GLY A 209 2.02 -8.35 0.13
C GLY A 209 1.77 -9.86 -0.04
N SER A 210 2.36 -10.67 0.83
CA SER A 210 2.18 -12.12 0.85
C SER A 210 0.75 -12.58 1.13
N GLU A 211 -0.07 -11.81 1.87
CA GLU A 211 -1.48 -12.13 2.14
C GLU A 211 -2.33 -12.08 0.86
N LEU A 212 -1.88 -11.30 -0.13
CA LEU A 212 -2.50 -11.22 -1.45
C LEU A 212 -1.83 -12.14 -2.49
N GLY A 213 -0.80 -12.88 -2.10
CA GLY A 213 0.02 -13.69 -3.02
C GLY A 213 0.95 -12.84 -3.91
N LEU A 214 1.21 -11.58 -3.54
CA LEU A 214 2.19 -10.74 -4.22
C LEU A 214 3.63 -11.12 -3.79
N ASP A 215 4.54 -11.22 -4.75
CA ASP A 215 5.97 -11.24 -4.49
C ASP A 215 6.47 -9.83 -4.18
N PHE A 216 6.05 -9.35 -3.01
CA PHE A 216 6.34 -8.05 -2.45
C PHE A 216 6.48 -8.19 -0.94
N SER A 217 7.67 -7.90 -0.42
CA SER A 217 7.99 -8.15 0.99
C SER A 217 7.46 -7.09 1.95
N GLY A 218 7.06 -5.94 1.44
CA GLY A 218 6.53 -4.83 2.23
C GLY A 218 5.05 -4.96 2.58
N MET A 219 4.53 -3.92 3.19
CA MET A 219 3.13 -3.79 3.56
C MET A 219 2.35 -2.98 2.52
N LEU A 220 1.10 -3.37 2.30
CA LEU A 220 0.15 -2.58 1.54
C LEU A 220 -0.75 -1.79 2.49
N TYR A 221 -1.02 -0.55 2.16
CA TYR A 221 -2.10 0.22 2.73
C TYR A 221 -3.14 0.52 1.67
N ILE A 222 -4.37 0.08 1.89
CA ILE A 222 -5.48 0.36 1.00
C ILE A 222 -6.17 1.62 1.48
N ILE A 223 -6.22 2.63 0.62
CA ILE A 223 -6.89 3.90 0.93
C ILE A 223 -8.38 3.63 1.14
N PRO A 224 -8.96 4.11 2.26
CA PRO A 224 -10.36 3.88 2.55
C PRO A 224 -11.28 4.52 1.51
N SER A 225 -12.40 3.88 1.24
CA SER A 225 -13.51 4.42 0.47
C SER A 225 -14.42 5.26 1.36
N ALA A 226 -14.97 6.34 0.84
CA ALA A 226 -15.96 7.15 1.57
C ALA A 226 -17.36 6.53 1.51
N SER A 227 -17.65 5.76 0.45
CA SER A 227 -18.92 5.05 0.28
C SER A 227 -18.79 3.94 -0.77
N ASN A 228 -19.91 3.30 -1.13
CA ASN A 228 -20.00 2.29 -2.18
C ASN A 228 -19.41 2.76 -3.52
N TYR A 229 -19.71 4.01 -3.89
CA TYR A 229 -19.39 4.58 -5.21
C TYR A 229 -18.32 5.67 -5.15
N VAL A 230 -17.87 6.05 -3.96
CA VAL A 230 -16.80 7.02 -3.75
C VAL A 230 -15.63 6.27 -3.13
N GLY A 231 -14.77 5.75 -3.97
CA GLY A 231 -13.66 4.89 -3.59
C GLY A 231 -12.43 5.62 -3.06
N GLY A 232 -11.38 4.85 -2.79
CA GLY A 232 -10.09 5.37 -2.36
C GLY A 232 -9.40 6.23 -3.43
N ASP A 233 -9.72 6.03 -4.72
CA ASP A 233 -9.31 6.87 -5.86
C ASP A 233 -9.73 8.33 -5.65
N ILE A 234 -11.01 8.55 -5.35
CA ILE A 234 -11.53 9.89 -5.07
C ILE A 234 -10.96 10.45 -3.77
N VAL A 235 -10.88 9.62 -2.71
CA VAL A 235 -10.29 10.04 -1.44
C VAL A 235 -8.84 10.48 -1.61
N SER A 236 -8.02 9.73 -2.39
CA SER A 236 -6.64 10.10 -2.66
C SER A 236 -6.52 11.36 -3.54
N GLY A 237 -7.40 11.52 -4.53
CA GLY A 237 -7.47 12.73 -5.34
C GLY A 237 -7.74 13.98 -4.51
N LEU A 238 -8.65 13.89 -3.55
CA LEU A 238 -8.96 15.00 -2.64
C LEU A 238 -7.81 15.39 -1.70
N LEU A 239 -6.87 14.49 -1.41
CA LEU A 239 -5.69 14.82 -0.60
C LEU A 239 -4.76 15.82 -1.30
N ASN A 240 -4.80 15.90 -2.63
CA ASN A 240 -4.03 16.88 -3.40
C ASN A 240 -4.73 18.25 -3.50
N LEU A 241 -5.97 18.33 -3.08
CA LEU A 241 -6.74 19.57 -3.03
C LEU A 241 -6.82 20.07 -1.60
N ASP A 242 -6.52 21.34 -1.37
CA ASP A 242 -6.68 21.96 -0.04
C ASP A 242 -8.15 22.26 0.31
N ILE A 243 -9.08 21.37 -0.12
CA ILE A 243 -10.52 21.57 0.06
C ILE A 243 -10.91 21.77 1.54
N ARG A 244 -10.18 21.09 2.45
CA ARG A 244 -10.42 21.22 3.90
C ARG A 244 -9.88 22.52 4.51
N GLN A 245 -9.08 23.28 3.78
CA GLN A 245 -8.53 24.57 4.22
C GLN A 245 -9.15 25.73 3.44
N SER A 246 -9.81 25.46 2.32
CA SER A 246 -10.40 26.47 1.44
C SER A 246 -11.71 27.00 2.01
N GLU A 247 -11.86 28.32 2.01
CA GLU A 247 -13.14 28.98 2.23
C GLU A 247 -13.99 28.99 0.96
N ASP A 248 -13.33 28.94 -0.21
CA ASP A 248 -14.00 28.89 -1.50
C ASP A 248 -14.55 27.49 -1.75
N THR A 249 -15.70 27.41 -2.40
CA THR A 249 -16.26 26.15 -2.86
C THR A 249 -15.46 25.64 -4.04
N LEU A 250 -14.83 24.47 -3.85
CA LEU A 250 -14.07 23.77 -4.87
C LEU A 250 -14.91 22.65 -5.47
N LEU A 251 -14.66 22.37 -6.76
CA LEU A 251 -15.22 21.26 -7.50
C LEU A 251 -14.09 20.33 -7.91
N PHE A 252 -14.15 19.09 -7.46
CA PHE A 252 -13.32 17.99 -7.94
C PHE A 252 -14.16 17.09 -8.83
N PHE A 253 -13.67 16.81 -10.03
CA PHE A 253 -14.34 15.93 -10.96
C PHE A 253 -13.34 14.92 -11.50
N ASP A 254 -13.58 13.64 -11.24
CA ASP A 254 -12.86 12.53 -11.82
C ASP A 254 -13.63 12.02 -13.05
N ILE A 255 -12.98 12.09 -14.20
CA ILE A 255 -13.54 11.67 -15.48
C ILE A 255 -12.82 10.39 -15.91
N GLY A 256 -13.40 9.25 -15.56
CA GLY A 256 -12.87 7.93 -15.89
C GLY A 256 -13.88 7.08 -16.65
N THR A 257 -13.90 5.78 -16.34
CA THR A 257 -14.94 4.83 -16.81
C THR A 257 -16.29 5.17 -16.17
N ASN A 258 -16.28 5.76 -14.98
CA ASN A 258 -17.41 6.39 -14.31
C ASN A 258 -17.09 7.88 -14.14
N GLY A 259 -18.07 8.66 -13.73
CA GLY A 259 -17.89 10.07 -13.38
C GLY A 259 -18.14 10.28 -11.90
N GLU A 260 -17.11 10.63 -11.13
CA GLU A 260 -17.23 10.98 -9.73
C GLU A 260 -17.04 12.47 -9.54
N LEU A 261 -17.89 13.06 -8.70
CA LEU A 261 -17.90 14.49 -8.44
C LEU A 261 -17.87 14.75 -6.93
N VAL A 262 -16.98 15.64 -6.51
CA VAL A 262 -17.00 16.16 -5.15
C VAL A 262 -17.03 17.69 -5.21
N ILE A 263 -17.98 18.29 -4.50
CA ILE A 263 -18.09 19.73 -4.35
C ILE A 263 -18.09 20.07 -2.86
N GLY A 264 -17.39 21.12 -2.47
CA GLY A 264 -17.40 21.55 -1.07
C GLY A 264 -16.27 22.50 -0.71
N ASN A 265 -16.13 22.74 0.58
CA ASN A 265 -15.10 23.57 1.17
C ASN A 265 -14.73 23.03 2.56
N ARG A 266 -14.03 23.82 3.40
CA ARG A 266 -13.63 23.40 4.75
C ARG A 266 -14.79 23.03 5.69
N GLU A 267 -16.02 23.52 5.42
CA GLU A 267 -17.15 23.35 6.30
C GLU A 267 -18.05 22.18 5.91
N TRP A 268 -18.12 21.89 4.62
CA TRP A 268 -18.98 20.83 4.09
C TRP A 268 -18.42 20.25 2.79
N MET A 269 -18.75 19.00 2.54
CA MET A 269 -18.47 18.32 1.25
C MET A 269 -19.68 17.46 0.89
N LEU A 270 -19.99 17.43 -0.42
CA LEU A 270 -20.96 16.55 -1.03
C LEU A 270 -20.28 15.78 -2.14
N ALA A 271 -20.42 14.46 -2.12
CA ALA A 271 -19.88 13.58 -3.15
C ALA A 271 -21.01 12.83 -3.85
N GLY A 272 -20.85 12.61 -5.15
CA GLY A 272 -21.75 11.82 -5.96
C GLY A 272 -20.98 11.08 -7.05
N ALA A 273 -21.50 9.92 -7.45
CA ALA A 273 -20.98 9.16 -8.56
C ALA A 273 -22.12 8.90 -9.56
N GLY A 274 -21.81 8.99 -10.84
CA GLY A 274 -22.72 8.69 -11.94
C GLY A 274 -22.08 7.75 -12.94
N ALA A 275 -22.91 7.03 -13.72
CA ALA A 275 -22.43 6.37 -14.92
C ALA A 275 -22.00 7.46 -15.92
N ALA A 276 -20.80 7.33 -16.49
CA ALA A 276 -20.32 8.19 -17.55
C ALA A 276 -20.93 7.79 -18.89
#